data_4ee6590b73ea2b333c5b7fddf5372552
#
_entry.id   4ee6590b73ea2b333c5b7fddf5372552
#
_cell.length_a   1.000
_cell.length_b   1.000
_cell.length_c   1.000
_cell.angle_alpha   90.00
_cell.angle_beta   90.00
_cell.angle_gamma   90.00
#
_symmetry.space_group_name_H-M   'P 1'
#
loop_
_entity.id
_entity.type
_entity.pdbx_description
1 polymer ?
#
loop_
_entity_poly.entity_id
_entity_poly.type
_entity_poly.pdbx_seq_one_letter_code
_entity_poly.pdbx_strand_id
1 'polypeptide(L)'
;MRTVLLGLCFAFAAATASAAVDGGLVKAGDFHNVHIRVPDPPKAAEWYVKSLGATAGRAPQLIFFGKTLIEFIKDDAAKPSAGSAIDHIGLSYADLDAQMKVLSANGAKIVTPVRDVQGLFKLGFIEDPWGTKIEVVQDAEQLGFHHVHLNVPDPAKVLSWYQDAFGGERAKLKGRIDGLRYGGVWLLANASPAGEKPDGSAGRTIYNLAWTVPSADDAVAALKAKGLKVTVEPRSLPTVRYAFVEDPNGILIEFIQTLKP
;
A
#
# COMPACT_ATOMS: atom_id res chain seq x y z
N MET A 1 25.04 -5.52 -55.60
CA MET A 1 24.20 -4.76 -54.68
C MET A 1 23.25 -5.75 -54.00
N ARG A 2 23.53 -6.09 -52.76
CA ARG A 2 22.66 -6.97 -51.93
C ARG A 2 21.98 -6.10 -50.87
N THR A 3 20.67 -5.96 -50.97
CA THR A 3 19.83 -5.21 -50.06
C THR A 3 19.55 -6.08 -48.85
N VAL A 4 20.02 -5.65 -47.65
CA VAL A 4 19.73 -6.29 -46.38
C VAL A 4 18.44 -5.65 -45.83
N LEU A 5 17.35 -6.42 -45.78
CA LEU A 5 16.14 -6.02 -45.05
C LEU A 5 16.37 -6.23 -43.56
N LEU A 6 16.40 -5.14 -42.79
CA LEU A 6 16.34 -5.19 -41.34
C LEU A 6 14.88 -5.36 -40.91
N GLY A 7 14.54 -6.53 -40.42
CA GLY A 7 13.23 -6.79 -39.79
C GLY A 7 13.19 -6.20 -38.37
N LEU A 8 12.34 -5.20 -38.16
CA LEU A 8 12.03 -4.66 -36.84
C LEU A 8 11.03 -5.62 -36.16
N CYS A 9 11.50 -6.41 -35.21
CA CYS A 9 10.61 -7.17 -34.31
C CYS A 9 10.05 -6.21 -33.24
N PHE A 10 8.79 -5.81 -33.39
CA PHE A 10 8.03 -5.20 -32.29
C PHE A 10 7.65 -6.28 -31.29
N ALA A 11 8.33 -6.31 -30.15
CA ALA A 11 7.88 -7.09 -29.01
C ALA A 11 6.65 -6.40 -28.39
N PHE A 12 5.47 -6.90 -28.65
CA PHE A 12 4.26 -6.57 -27.89
C PHE A 12 4.44 -7.16 -26.48
N ALA A 13 4.71 -6.31 -25.50
CA ALA A 13 4.54 -6.68 -24.11
C ALA A 13 3.04 -6.87 -23.86
N ALA A 14 2.60 -8.12 -23.82
CA ALA A 14 1.26 -8.46 -23.36
C ALA A 14 1.12 -8.01 -21.91
N ALA A 15 0.31 -7.00 -21.65
CA ALA A 15 -0.14 -6.68 -20.31
C ALA A 15 -0.90 -7.90 -19.80
N THR A 16 -0.29 -8.67 -18.89
CA THR A 16 -0.99 -9.73 -18.18
C THR A 16 -2.07 -9.06 -17.34
N ALA A 17 -3.32 -9.25 -17.73
CA ALA A 17 -4.45 -8.91 -16.88
C ALA A 17 -4.25 -9.68 -15.56
N SER A 18 -4.13 -8.93 -14.45
CA SER A 18 -4.11 -9.53 -13.12
C SER A 18 -5.41 -10.32 -12.95
N ALA A 19 -5.30 -11.62 -12.65
CA ALA A 19 -6.46 -12.43 -12.36
C ALA A 19 -7.15 -11.86 -11.12
N ALA A 20 -8.46 -11.59 -11.21
CA ALA A 20 -9.25 -11.26 -10.03
C ALA A 20 -9.09 -12.38 -9.02
N VAL A 21 -8.77 -12.04 -7.78
CA VAL A 21 -8.68 -13.05 -6.72
C VAL A 21 -10.11 -13.48 -6.41
N ASP A 22 -10.47 -14.70 -6.80
CA ASP A 22 -11.80 -15.26 -6.60
C ASP A 22 -12.16 -15.27 -5.12
N GLY A 23 -13.34 -14.77 -4.76
CA GLY A 23 -13.97 -15.00 -3.46
C GLY A 23 -14.50 -13.82 -2.69
N GLY A 24 -14.16 -12.56 -3.01
CA GLY A 24 -14.67 -11.40 -2.26
C GLY A 24 -16.03 -10.86 -2.75
N LEU A 25 -16.77 -10.18 -1.87
CA LEU A 25 -18.00 -9.48 -2.21
C LEU A 25 -17.78 -8.45 -3.33
N VAL A 26 -16.69 -7.73 -3.25
CA VAL A 26 -16.15 -6.86 -4.29
C VAL A 26 -15.07 -7.64 -5.03
N LYS A 27 -15.15 -7.71 -6.36
CA LYS A 27 -14.11 -8.36 -7.18
C LYS A 27 -12.85 -7.48 -7.21
N ALA A 28 -12.18 -7.38 -6.07
CA ALA A 28 -10.94 -6.62 -5.98
C ALA A 28 -9.82 -7.33 -6.73
N GLY A 29 -9.02 -6.56 -7.44
CA GLY A 29 -7.79 -7.01 -8.08
C GLY A 29 -6.56 -6.79 -7.19
N ASP A 30 -5.46 -6.34 -7.79
CA ASP A 30 -4.23 -6.05 -7.07
C ASP A 30 -4.39 -4.87 -6.10
N PHE A 31 -3.56 -4.85 -5.06
CA PHE A 31 -3.33 -3.68 -4.25
C PHE A 31 -2.76 -2.57 -5.14
N HIS A 32 -3.40 -1.40 -5.14
CA HIS A 32 -3.11 -0.34 -6.10
C HIS A 32 -2.23 0.77 -5.53
N ASN A 33 -2.69 1.42 -4.45
CA ASN A 33 -2.00 2.57 -3.89
C ASN A 33 -2.16 2.74 -2.38
N VAL A 34 -1.32 3.64 -1.87
CA VAL A 34 -1.47 4.30 -0.56
C VAL A 34 -1.40 5.80 -0.79
N HIS A 35 -2.30 6.59 -0.19
CA HIS A 35 -2.11 8.03 -0.09
C HIS A 35 -1.39 8.36 1.21
N ILE A 36 -0.34 9.18 1.09
CA ILE A 36 0.40 9.71 2.24
C ILE A 36 0.17 11.22 2.30
N ARG A 37 -0.30 11.69 3.45
CA ARG A 37 -0.58 13.10 3.69
C ARG A 37 0.62 13.81 4.27
N VAL A 38 1.04 14.90 3.61
CA VAL A 38 2.24 15.66 3.95
C VAL A 38 2.02 17.16 3.64
N PRO A 39 2.75 18.08 4.30
CA PRO A 39 2.66 19.51 4.00
C PRO A 39 3.11 19.88 2.57
N ASP A 40 4.10 19.17 2.03
CA ASP A 40 4.71 19.45 0.73
C ASP A 40 4.85 18.15 -0.09
N PRO A 41 3.84 17.78 -0.90
CA PRO A 41 3.82 16.57 -1.69
C PRO A 41 5.02 16.38 -2.65
N PRO A 42 5.43 17.38 -3.46
CA PRO A 42 6.61 17.24 -4.31
C PRO A 42 7.89 16.96 -3.53
N LYS A 43 8.11 17.67 -2.43
CA LYS A 43 9.29 17.47 -1.59
C LYS A 43 9.31 16.09 -0.94
N ALA A 44 8.15 15.58 -0.53
CA ALA A 44 8.04 14.22 -0.01
C ALA A 44 8.38 13.19 -1.10
N ALA A 45 7.82 13.34 -2.30
CA ALA A 45 8.12 12.46 -3.41
C ALA A 45 9.63 12.43 -3.75
N GLU A 46 10.27 13.59 -3.81
CA GLU A 46 11.73 13.71 -4.01
C GLU A 46 12.52 12.96 -2.92
N TRP A 47 12.11 13.13 -1.66
CA TRP A 47 12.76 12.45 -0.55
C TRP A 47 12.62 10.92 -0.64
N TYR A 48 11.42 10.43 -0.98
CA TYR A 48 11.17 8.99 -1.14
C TYR A 48 11.96 8.40 -2.33
N VAL A 49 12.06 9.13 -3.44
CA VAL A 49 12.90 8.72 -4.57
C VAL A 49 14.36 8.64 -4.15
N LYS A 50 14.88 9.68 -3.50
CA LYS A 50 16.28 9.77 -3.08
C LYS A 50 16.64 8.78 -1.98
N SER A 51 15.75 8.61 -1.00
CA SER A 51 16.08 7.94 0.26
C SER A 51 15.58 6.50 0.32
N LEU A 52 14.46 6.20 -0.34
CA LEU A 52 13.82 4.89 -0.30
C LEU A 52 13.91 4.14 -1.64
N GLY A 53 14.48 4.77 -2.69
CA GLY A 53 14.65 4.12 -3.98
C GLY A 53 13.36 3.97 -4.79
N ALA A 54 12.37 4.82 -4.52
CA ALA A 54 11.15 4.88 -5.34
C ALA A 54 11.44 5.40 -6.76
N THR A 55 10.60 5.06 -7.70
CA THR A 55 10.61 5.63 -9.06
C THR A 55 9.65 6.81 -9.13
N ALA A 56 10.10 7.95 -9.65
CA ALA A 56 9.24 9.12 -9.84
C ALA A 56 8.12 8.84 -10.85
N GLY A 57 6.91 9.32 -10.55
CA GLY A 57 5.76 9.27 -11.43
C GLY A 57 5.73 10.44 -12.43
N ARG A 58 4.65 10.51 -13.21
CA ARG A 58 4.46 11.60 -14.20
C ARG A 58 4.11 12.95 -13.57
N ALA A 59 3.53 12.95 -12.41
CA ALA A 59 3.23 14.14 -11.62
C ALA A 59 4.13 14.20 -10.39
N PRO A 60 4.50 15.41 -9.92
CA PRO A 60 5.54 15.58 -8.89
C PRO A 60 5.19 15.00 -7.53
N GLN A 61 3.91 14.70 -7.26
CA GLN A 61 3.43 14.08 -6.03
C GLN A 61 3.30 12.55 -6.13
N LEU A 62 3.63 11.93 -7.28
CA LEU A 62 3.46 10.50 -7.52
C LEU A 62 4.79 9.77 -7.54
N ILE A 63 4.88 8.65 -6.84
CA ILE A 63 6.01 7.73 -6.90
C ILE A 63 5.54 6.28 -6.96
N PHE A 64 6.44 5.39 -7.38
CA PHE A 64 6.16 3.97 -7.48
C PHE A 64 7.23 3.12 -6.81
N PHE A 65 6.80 2.05 -6.15
CA PHE A 65 7.61 0.89 -5.81
C PHE A 65 7.10 -0.29 -6.65
N GLY A 66 7.78 -0.59 -7.74
CA GLY A 66 7.29 -1.55 -8.73
C GLY A 66 5.95 -1.10 -9.32
N LYS A 67 4.87 -1.83 -9.05
CA LYS A 67 3.50 -1.50 -9.49
C LYS A 67 2.71 -0.68 -8.47
N THR A 68 3.13 -0.65 -7.22
CA THR A 68 2.40 0.04 -6.15
C THR A 68 2.67 1.53 -6.22
N LEU A 69 1.62 2.32 -6.37
CA LEU A 69 1.66 3.77 -6.35
C LEU A 69 1.63 4.29 -4.91
N ILE A 70 2.42 5.30 -4.62
CA ILE A 70 2.20 6.20 -3.49
C ILE A 70 1.87 7.58 -4.06
N GLU A 71 0.74 8.14 -3.65
CA GLU A 71 0.37 9.51 -3.94
C GLU A 71 0.47 10.35 -2.67
N PHE A 72 1.24 11.43 -2.76
CA PHE A 72 1.33 12.41 -1.68
C PHE A 72 0.24 13.45 -1.83
N ILE A 73 -0.54 13.64 -0.76
CA ILE A 73 -1.65 14.61 -0.70
C ILE A 73 -1.29 15.71 0.29
N LYS A 74 -1.53 16.97 -0.08
CA LYS A 74 -1.27 18.10 0.80
C LYS A 74 -2.18 18.08 2.03
N ASP A 75 -1.55 18.06 3.21
CA ASP A 75 -2.20 18.22 4.50
C ASP A 75 -1.17 18.71 5.53
N ASP A 76 -1.35 19.94 5.99
CA ASP A 76 -0.45 20.58 6.97
C ASP A 76 -0.72 20.09 8.41
N ALA A 77 -1.83 19.37 8.64
CA ALA A 77 -2.28 18.93 9.96
C ALA A 77 -2.26 17.40 10.15
N ALA A 78 -1.73 16.66 9.17
CA ALA A 78 -1.67 15.20 9.27
C ALA A 78 -0.84 14.76 10.48
N LYS A 79 -1.41 13.86 11.29
CA LYS A 79 -0.74 13.28 12.46
C LYS A 79 0.09 12.05 12.03
N PRO A 80 1.15 11.67 12.76
CA PRO A 80 1.92 10.46 12.48
C PRO A 80 1.06 9.21 12.35
N SER A 81 1.48 8.25 11.52
CA SER A 81 0.77 6.98 11.32
C SER A 81 0.87 6.04 12.51
N ALA A 82 1.96 6.11 13.26
CA ALA A 82 2.17 5.27 14.43
C ALA A 82 1.00 5.36 15.42
N GLY A 83 0.47 4.22 15.84
CA GLY A 83 -0.66 4.12 16.76
C GLY A 83 -2.04 4.33 16.11
N SER A 84 -2.13 4.51 14.79
CA SER A 84 -3.39 4.48 14.06
C SER A 84 -3.72 3.07 13.56
N ALA A 85 -4.93 2.87 13.02
CA ALA A 85 -5.37 1.59 12.48
C ALA A 85 -4.53 1.14 11.27
N ILE A 86 -3.91 2.06 10.51
CA ILE A 86 -2.83 1.76 9.56
C ILE A 86 -1.52 2.20 10.22
N ASP A 87 -0.86 1.29 10.91
CA ASP A 87 0.33 1.64 11.70
C ASP A 87 1.54 1.98 10.83
N HIS A 88 1.82 1.16 9.82
CA HIS A 88 2.98 1.37 8.94
C HIS A 88 2.82 0.69 7.58
N ILE A 89 3.67 1.12 6.65
CA ILE A 89 3.97 0.40 5.41
C ILE A 89 5.33 -0.28 5.53
N GLY A 90 5.52 -1.38 4.80
CA GLY A 90 6.78 -2.12 4.75
C GLY A 90 7.46 -2.02 3.39
N LEU A 91 8.76 -1.81 3.40
CA LEU A 91 9.61 -1.78 2.20
C LEU A 91 10.75 -2.78 2.35
N SER A 92 11.00 -3.58 1.31
CA SER A 92 12.04 -4.60 1.32
C SER A 92 13.21 -4.25 0.42
N TYR A 93 14.41 -4.52 0.94
CA TYR A 93 15.69 -4.23 0.29
C TYR A 93 16.57 -5.46 0.23
N ALA A 94 17.41 -5.54 -0.82
CA ALA A 94 18.39 -6.62 -0.96
C ALA A 94 19.52 -6.51 0.07
N ASP A 95 19.91 -5.30 0.45
CA ASP A 95 20.92 -4.98 1.49
C ASP A 95 20.35 -3.91 2.42
N LEU A 96 19.79 -4.37 3.54
CA LEU A 96 19.16 -3.46 4.51
C LEU A 96 20.20 -2.63 5.27
N ASP A 97 21.38 -3.17 5.52
CA ASP A 97 22.43 -2.46 6.26
C ASP A 97 22.98 -1.26 5.45
N ALA A 98 23.12 -1.44 4.12
CA ALA A 98 23.45 -0.35 3.22
C ALA A 98 22.31 0.67 3.13
N GLN A 99 21.07 0.21 3.03
CA GLN A 99 19.90 1.06 2.97
C GLN A 99 19.73 1.92 4.21
N MET A 100 19.97 1.38 5.40
CA MET A 100 19.88 2.15 6.66
C MET A 100 20.88 3.31 6.73
N LYS A 101 22.06 3.16 6.12
CA LYS A 101 23.04 4.27 6.02
C LYS A 101 22.49 5.41 5.15
N VAL A 102 21.86 5.06 4.02
CA VAL A 102 21.22 6.04 3.13
C VAL A 102 20.08 6.76 3.85
N LEU A 103 19.22 6.04 4.55
CA LEU A 103 18.09 6.59 5.29
C LEU A 103 18.56 7.55 6.40
N SER A 104 19.53 7.13 7.20
CA SER A 104 20.10 7.97 8.25
C SER A 104 20.75 9.25 7.69
N ALA A 105 21.50 9.15 6.59
CA ALA A 105 22.14 10.30 5.94
C ALA A 105 21.13 11.28 5.33
N ASN A 106 19.91 10.83 5.00
CA ASN A 106 18.85 11.66 4.43
C ASN A 106 17.79 12.10 5.48
N GLY A 107 18.06 11.95 6.77
CA GLY A 107 17.24 12.50 7.83
C GLY A 107 16.03 11.65 8.25
N ALA A 108 15.99 10.35 7.89
CA ALA A 108 15.05 9.43 8.49
C ALA A 108 15.36 9.25 9.98
N LYS A 109 14.33 9.29 10.82
CA LYS A 109 14.46 8.99 12.24
C LYS A 109 14.45 7.47 12.44
N ILE A 110 15.52 6.92 13.01
CA ILE A 110 15.57 5.48 13.37
C ILE A 110 14.71 5.28 14.62
N VAL A 111 13.60 4.55 14.44
CA VAL A 111 12.67 4.20 15.53
C VAL A 111 13.12 2.90 16.21
N THR A 112 13.50 1.90 15.40
CA THR A 112 14.05 0.64 15.89
C THR A 112 15.23 0.26 15.01
N PRO A 113 16.43 0.07 15.59
CA PRO A 113 17.59 -0.41 14.85
C PRO A 113 17.33 -1.76 14.17
N VAL A 114 18.06 -2.02 13.08
CA VAL A 114 17.98 -3.31 12.38
C VAL A 114 18.38 -4.44 13.30
N ARG A 115 17.61 -5.50 13.28
CA ARG A 115 17.86 -6.75 13.99
C ARG A 115 17.45 -7.96 13.15
N ASP A 116 18.10 -9.07 13.35
CA ASP A 116 17.62 -10.35 12.82
C ASP A 116 16.43 -10.83 13.64
N VAL A 117 15.36 -11.25 12.94
CA VAL A 117 14.21 -11.89 13.56
C VAL A 117 14.17 -13.34 13.10
N GLN A 118 14.47 -14.24 14.02
CA GLN A 118 14.55 -15.67 13.72
C GLN A 118 13.26 -16.18 13.04
N GLY A 119 13.42 -16.81 11.89
CA GLY A 119 12.33 -17.36 11.09
C GLY A 119 11.53 -16.33 10.31
N LEU A 120 12.01 -15.08 10.24
CA LEU A 120 11.52 -14.03 9.33
C LEU A 120 12.68 -13.52 8.47
N PHE A 121 13.17 -12.33 8.78
CA PHE A 121 14.23 -11.62 8.05
C PHE A 121 14.83 -10.55 8.97
N LYS A 122 15.88 -9.88 8.52
CA LYS A 122 16.33 -8.64 9.14
C LYS A 122 15.25 -7.57 8.97
N LEU A 123 14.97 -6.82 10.02
CA LEU A 123 14.02 -5.71 9.98
C LEU A 123 14.41 -4.60 10.95
N GLY A 124 13.95 -3.40 10.65
CA GLY A 124 14.04 -2.22 11.49
C GLY A 124 12.87 -1.29 11.20
N PHE A 125 12.71 -0.24 12.01
CA PHE A 125 11.68 0.78 11.79
C PHE A 125 12.30 2.15 11.70
N ILE A 126 11.81 2.92 10.75
CA ILE A 126 12.11 4.34 10.61
C ILE A 126 10.81 5.14 10.65
N GLU A 127 10.96 6.44 10.87
CA GLU A 127 9.93 7.44 10.64
C GLU A 127 10.47 8.42 9.59
N ASP A 128 9.68 8.72 8.58
CA ASP A 128 10.02 9.71 7.58
C ASP A 128 9.95 11.13 8.18
N PRO A 129 10.40 12.19 7.47
CA PRO A 129 10.35 13.54 8.01
C PRO A 129 8.96 14.10 8.34
N TRP A 130 7.90 13.42 7.93
CA TRP A 130 6.50 13.85 8.10
C TRP A 130 5.70 12.97 9.06
N GLY A 131 6.32 11.96 9.67
CA GLY A 131 5.70 11.10 10.68
C GLY A 131 5.09 9.81 10.11
N THR A 132 5.43 9.41 8.88
CA THR A 132 5.07 8.11 8.37
C THR A 132 6.00 7.04 8.93
N LYS A 133 5.47 6.10 9.69
CA LYS A 133 6.21 4.93 10.16
C LYS A 133 6.39 3.93 9.02
N ILE A 134 7.61 3.47 8.82
CA ILE A 134 7.99 2.55 7.75
C ILE A 134 8.81 1.41 8.37
N GLU A 135 8.37 0.17 8.15
CA GLU A 135 9.18 -1.00 8.40
C GLU A 135 10.09 -1.25 7.21
N VAL A 136 11.38 -1.36 7.46
CA VAL A 136 12.37 -1.70 6.44
C VAL A 136 12.85 -3.12 6.69
N VAL A 137 12.75 -3.99 5.68
CA VAL A 137 13.02 -5.42 5.80
C VAL A 137 14.03 -5.89 4.76
N GLN A 138 14.66 -7.03 5.00
CA GLN A 138 15.51 -7.72 4.01
C GLN A 138 14.87 -9.07 3.66
N ASP A 139 13.87 -9.02 2.78
CA ASP A 139 13.23 -10.20 2.20
C ASP A 139 13.57 -10.29 0.70
N ALA A 140 14.51 -11.18 0.37
CA ALA A 140 14.96 -11.35 -1.03
C ALA A 140 13.88 -11.92 -1.96
N GLU A 141 12.82 -12.55 -1.40
CA GLU A 141 11.72 -13.10 -2.21
C GLU A 141 10.75 -12.01 -2.70
N GLN A 142 10.74 -10.85 -2.02
CA GLN A 142 9.83 -9.76 -2.36
C GLN A 142 10.49 -8.40 -2.09
N LEU A 143 11.12 -7.82 -3.10
CA LEU A 143 11.73 -6.49 -3.03
C LEU A 143 10.73 -5.38 -3.34
N GLY A 144 10.99 -4.17 -2.82
CA GLY A 144 10.15 -2.98 -3.03
C GLY A 144 9.01 -2.88 -2.03
N PHE A 145 7.80 -2.50 -2.47
CA PHE A 145 6.65 -2.40 -1.56
C PHE A 145 6.24 -3.79 -1.08
N HIS A 146 6.40 -4.02 0.21
CA HIS A 146 6.30 -5.35 0.79
C HIS A 146 4.95 -5.61 1.45
N HIS A 147 4.52 -4.70 2.34
CA HIS A 147 3.29 -4.90 3.09
C HIS A 147 2.67 -3.59 3.59
N VAL A 148 1.42 -3.70 4.00
CA VAL A 148 0.75 -2.76 4.91
C VAL A 148 0.45 -3.49 6.21
N HIS A 149 0.70 -2.85 7.34
CA HIS A 149 0.45 -3.42 8.65
C HIS A 149 -0.64 -2.64 9.39
N LEU A 150 -1.71 -3.35 9.71
CA LEU A 150 -2.82 -2.82 10.49
C LEU A 150 -2.56 -3.03 11.99
N ASN A 151 -3.00 -2.09 12.80
CA ASN A 151 -3.05 -2.17 14.25
C ASN A 151 -4.52 -2.12 14.69
N VAL A 152 -5.06 -3.24 15.15
CA VAL A 152 -6.51 -3.41 15.35
C VAL A 152 -6.80 -4.25 16.57
N PRO A 153 -7.99 -4.13 17.21
CA PRO A 153 -8.31 -4.91 18.41
C PRO A 153 -8.35 -6.42 18.17
N ASP A 154 -8.78 -6.86 16.98
CA ASP A 154 -8.93 -8.28 16.62
C ASP A 154 -8.40 -8.54 15.20
N PRO A 155 -7.11 -8.90 15.07
CA PRO A 155 -6.49 -9.17 13.77
C PRO A 155 -7.18 -10.27 12.96
N ALA A 156 -7.60 -11.35 13.61
CA ALA A 156 -8.21 -12.48 12.92
C ALA A 156 -9.55 -12.07 12.27
N LYS A 157 -10.37 -11.33 13.03
CA LYS A 157 -11.64 -10.80 12.55
C LYS A 157 -11.46 -9.81 11.41
N VAL A 158 -10.47 -8.93 11.52
CA VAL A 158 -10.17 -7.93 10.48
C VAL A 158 -9.70 -8.60 9.20
N LEU A 159 -8.75 -9.51 9.26
CA LEU A 159 -8.28 -10.23 8.08
C LEU A 159 -9.40 -11.05 7.42
N SER A 160 -10.29 -11.68 8.21
CA SER A 160 -11.46 -12.38 7.67
C SER A 160 -12.41 -11.40 6.98
N TRP A 161 -12.65 -10.23 7.57
CA TRP A 161 -13.49 -9.20 6.98
C TRP A 161 -12.92 -8.70 5.63
N TYR A 162 -11.61 -8.44 5.56
CA TYR A 162 -10.96 -8.04 4.29
C TYR A 162 -11.04 -9.14 3.24
N GLN A 163 -10.88 -10.42 3.65
CA GLN A 163 -11.01 -11.57 2.75
C GLN A 163 -12.44 -11.70 2.20
N ASP A 164 -13.44 -11.58 3.06
CA ASP A 164 -14.86 -11.66 2.68
C ASP A 164 -15.27 -10.49 1.79
N ALA A 165 -14.75 -9.29 2.06
CA ALA A 165 -15.07 -8.09 1.30
C ALA A 165 -14.31 -8.01 -0.04
N PHE A 166 -13.00 -8.23 -0.04
CA PHE A 166 -12.11 -7.95 -1.19
C PHE A 166 -11.41 -9.18 -1.75
N GLY A 167 -11.62 -10.37 -1.16
CA GLY A 167 -10.85 -11.55 -1.51
C GLY A 167 -9.42 -11.47 -0.95
N GLY A 168 -8.45 -11.89 -1.72
CA GLY A 168 -7.06 -12.03 -1.29
C GLY A 168 -6.73 -13.46 -0.87
N GLU A 169 -5.49 -13.84 -1.10
CA GLU A 169 -4.98 -15.16 -0.72
C GLU A 169 -4.62 -15.17 0.76
N ARG A 170 -5.36 -15.93 1.58
CA ARG A 170 -4.99 -16.13 2.99
C ARG A 170 -3.73 -16.98 3.09
N ALA A 171 -2.69 -16.44 3.66
CA ALA A 171 -1.41 -17.11 3.80
C ALA A 171 -0.66 -16.64 5.05
N LYS A 172 0.48 -17.29 5.34
CA LYS A 172 1.37 -16.88 6.43
C LYS A 172 2.70 -16.38 5.85
N LEU A 173 2.99 -15.10 6.04
CA LEU A 173 4.30 -14.54 5.70
C LEU A 173 5.38 -15.33 6.46
N LYS A 174 6.32 -15.92 5.70
CA LYS A 174 7.38 -16.83 6.21
C LYS A 174 6.84 -17.97 7.11
N GLY A 175 5.60 -18.40 6.88
CA GLY A 175 4.95 -19.44 7.68
C GLY A 175 4.56 -19.01 9.10
N ARG A 176 4.66 -17.72 9.46
CA ARG A 176 4.52 -17.22 10.84
C ARG A 176 3.44 -16.16 11.02
N ILE A 177 3.42 -15.13 10.18
CA ILE A 177 2.51 -13.99 10.35
C ILE A 177 1.32 -14.16 9.43
N ASP A 178 0.12 -14.31 10.01
CA ASP A 178 -1.12 -14.37 9.24
C ASP A 178 -1.34 -13.10 8.45
N GLY A 179 -1.79 -13.24 7.20
CA GLY A 179 -2.06 -12.12 6.33
C GLY A 179 -2.88 -12.48 5.11
N LEU A 180 -3.16 -11.49 4.31
CA LEU A 180 -3.75 -11.60 2.98
C LEU A 180 -2.74 -11.11 1.95
N ARG A 181 -2.65 -11.81 0.82
CA ARG A 181 -1.86 -11.36 -0.33
C ARG A 181 -2.78 -10.84 -1.42
N TYR A 182 -2.43 -9.64 -1.92
CA TYR A 182 -3.05 -9.01 -3.08
C TYR A 182 -1.96 -8.76 -4.11
N GLY A 183 -1.80 -9.71 -5.05
CA GLY A 183 -0.65 -9.70 -5.94
C GLY A 183 0.67 -9.86 -5.17
N GLY A 184 1.55 -8.86 -5.25
CA GLY A 184 2.84 -8.84 -4.56
C GLY A 184 2.83 -8.18 -3.18
N VAL A 185 1.68 -7.73 -2.65
CA VAL A 185 1.59 -6.95 -1.41
C VAL A 185 0.86 -7.73 -0.31
N TRP A 186 1.45 -7.74 0.89
CA TRP A 186 0.81 -8.31 2.07
C TRP A 186 -0.03 -7.26 2.80
N LEU A 187 -1.22 -7.64 3.23
CA LEU A 187 -2.00 -6.98 4.27
C LEU A 187 -1.85 -7.80 5.55
N LEU A 188 -1.15 -7.26 6.51
CA LEU A 188 -0.86 -7.89 7.82
C LEU A 188 -1.63 -7.15 8.91
N ALA A 189 -1.85 -7.81 10.05
CA ALA A 189 -2.51 -7.19 11.19
C ALA A 189 -1.92 -7.65 12.52
N ASN A 190 -1.69 -6.69 13.43
CA ASN A 190 -1.32 -6.93 14.81
C ASN A 190 -2.45 -6.53 15.75
N ALA A 191 -2.49 -7.18 16.92
CA ALA A 191 -3.37 -6.74 18.00
C ALA A 191 -2.87 -5.42 18.60
N SER A 192 -3.78 -4.45 18.72
CA SER A 192 -3.53 -3.26 19.53
C SER A 192 -3.43 -3.65 21.02
N PRO A 193 -2.81 -2.80 21.87
CA PRO A 193 -2.81 -3.03 23.31
C PRO A 193 -4.21 -3.30 23.84
N ALA A 194 -4.30 -4.18 24.84
CA ALA A 194 -5.58 -4.64 25.38
C ALA A 194 -6.46 -3.46 25.84
N GLY A 195 -7.68 -3.40 25.30
CA GLY A 195 -8.64 -2.34 25.60
C GLY A 195 -8.47 -1.05 24.78
N GLU A 196 -7.45 -0.98 23.90
CA GLU A 196 -7.25 0.18 23.03
C GLU A 196 -7.90 -0.06 21.66
N LYS A 197 -8.64 0.93 21.18
CA LYS A 197 -9.08 1.03 19.79
C LYS A 197 -8.24 2.12 19.12
N PRO A 198 -7.34 1.76 18.20
CA PRO A 198 -6.58 2.75 17.45
C PRO A 198 -7.49 3.73 16.71
N ASP A 199 -7.04 4.97 16.52
CA ASP A 199 -7.72 5.92 15.67
C ASP A 199 -7.77 5.41 14.24
N GLY A 200 -8.84 5.73 13.50
CA GLY A 200 -8.92 5.46 12.07
C GLY A 200 -7.85 6.19 11.27
N SER A 201 -7.80 5.94 9.96
CA SER A 201 -6.77 6.50 9.08
C SER A 201 -7.00 7.96 8.69
N ALA A 202 -8.23 8.48 8.88
CA ALA A 202 -8.54 9.87 8.57
C ALA A 202 -7.68 10.83 9.42
N GLY A 203 -7.04 11.82 8.76
CA GLY A 203 -6.16 12.79 9.42
C GLY A 203 -4.79 12.23 9.86
N ARG A 204 -4.42 11.04 9.43
CA ARG A 204 -3.11 10.42 9.64
C ARG A 204 -2.26 10.52 8.37
N THR A 205 -0.92 10.39 8.51
CA THR A 205 -0.02 10.42 7.35
C THR A 205 -0.34 9.26 6.39
N ILE A 206 -0.56 8.04 6.85
CA ILE A 206 -1.10 6.97 6.00
C ILE A 206 -2.63 7.10 6.01
N TYR A 207 -3.19 7.61 4.90
CA TYR A 207 -4.59 8.04 4.84
C TYR A 207 -5.56 6.95 4.38
N ASN A 208 -5.22 6.19 3.34
CA ASN A 208 -6.07 5.15 2.80
C ASN A 208 -5.26 4.01 2.19
N LEU A 209 -5.95 2.92 1.95
CA LEU A 209 -5.49 1.78 1.15
C LEU A 209 -6.38 1.67 -0.08
N ALA A 210 -5.83 1.30 -1.24
CA ALA A 210 -6.62 1.20 -2.44
C ALA A 210 -6.45 -0.14 -3.18
N TRP A 211 -7.55 -0.59 -3.76
CA TRP A 211 -7.60 -1.76 -4.64
C TRP A 211 -8.21 -1.40 -5.98
N THR A 212 -7.73 -2.05 -7.04
CA THR A 212 -8.41 -2.00 -8.33
C THR A 212 -9.71 -2.78 -8.28
N VAL A 213 -10.74 -2.27 -8.97
CA VAL A 213 -12.03 -2.96 -9.12
C VAL A 213 -12.53 -2.87 -10.56
N PRO A 214 -13.31 -3.85 -11.04
CA PRO A 214 -13.95 -3.77 -12.36
C PRO A 214 -14.97 -2.63 -12.47
N SER A 215 -15.69 -2.35 -11.37
CA SER A 215 -16.72 -1.30 -11.27
C SER A 215 -16.72 -0.69 -9.87
N ALA A 216 -16.44 0.59 -9.79
CA ALA A 216 -16.49 1.33 -8.51
C ALA A 216 -17.93 1.48 -8.00
N ASP A 217 -18.90 1.60 -8.90
CA ASP A 217 -20.32 1.69 -8.54
C ASP A 217 -20.82 0.39 -7.90
N ASP A 218 -20.52 -0.76 -8.53
CA ASP A 218 -20.96 -2.06 -8.02
C ASP A 218 -20.27 -2.39 -6.69
N ALA A 219 -18.98 -2.05 -6.56
CA ALA A 219 -18.22 -2.22 -5.33
C ALA A 219 -18.85 -1.43 -4.18
N VAL A 220 -19.15 -0.16 -4.40
CA VAL A 220 -19.80 0.71 -3.40
C VAL A 220 -21.21 0.20 -3.07
N ALA A 221 -22.01 -0.16 -4.08
CA ALA A 221 -23.37 -0.67 -3.87
C ALA A 221 -23.37 -1.94 -3.01
N ALA A 222 -22.46 -2.87 -3.30
CA ALA A 222 -22.35 -4.13 -2.56
C ALA A 222 -21.98 -3.90 -1.09
N LEU A 223 -21.01 -3.02 -0.81
CA LEU A 223 -20.57 -2.73 0.56
C LEU A 223 -21.59 -1.87 1.33
N LYS A 224 -22.24 -0.94 0.66
CA LYS A 224 -23.34 -0.14 1.23
C LYS A 224 -24.51 -1.03 1.66
N ALA A 225 -24.83 -2.06 0.88
CA ALA A 225 -25.86 -3.05 1.24
C ALA A 225 -25.47 -3.90 2.48
N LYS A 226 -24.17 -3.95 2.81
CA LYS A 226 -23.65 -4.57 4.06
C LYS A 226 -23.51 -3.57 5.21
N GLY A 227 -23.97 -2.33 5.03
CA GLY A 227 -23.97 -1.30 6.07
C GLY A 227 -22.66 -0.52 6.21
N LEU A 228 -21.72 -0.63 5.27
CA LEU A 228 -20.50 0.17 5.30
C LEU A 228 -20.80 1.64 5.00
N LYS A 229 -20.05 2.51 5.66
CA LYS A 229 -20.12 3.95 5.45
C LYS A 229 -19.39 4.33 4.17
N VAL A 230 -20.11 4.89 3.22
CA VAL A 230 -19.54 5.51 2.01
C VAL A 230 -19.11 6.94 2.38
N THR A 231 -17.83 7.24 2.22
CA THR A 231 -17.27 8.57 2.53
C THR A 231 -17.11 9.43 1.28
N VAL A 232 -16.93 8.79 0.12
CA VAL A 232 -16.96 9.43 -1.20
C VAL A 232 -17.73 8.53 -2.17
N GLU A 233 -18.87 9.00 -2.65
CA GLU A 233 -19.64 8.31 -3.71
C GLU A 233 -18.81 8.26 -5.01
N PRO A 234 -19.06 7.27 -5.91
CA PRO A 234 -18.27 7.08 -7.11
C PRO A 234 -18.17 8.35 -7.99
N ARG A 235 -16.94 8.75 -8.27
CA ARG A 235 -16.60 9.94 -9.08
C ARG A 235 -15.64 9.57 -10.20
N SER A 236 -15.72 10.26 -11.33
CA SER A 236 -14.82 10.06 -12.46
C SER A 236 -13.80 11.19 -12.58
N LEU A 237 -12.58 10.80 -12.84
CA LEU A 237 -11.51 11.60 -13.44
C LEU A 237 -11.31 11.11 -14.88
N PRO A 238 -10.50 11.76 -15.70
CA PRO A 238 -10.35 11.40 -17.13
C PRO A 238 -10.01 9.92 -17.37
N THR A 239 -9.23 9.28 -16.50
CA THR A 239 -8.72 7.92 -16.70
C THR A 239 -9.15 6.92 -15.64
N VAL A 240 -9.80 7.39 -14.55
CA VAL A 240 -10.22 6.52 -13.46
C VAL A 240 -11.58 6.93 -12.92
N ARG A 241 -12.32 5.95 -12.40
CA ARG A 241 -13.46 6.16 -11.55
C ARG A 241 -13.13 5.64 -10.17
N TYR A 242 -13.34 6.44 -9.13
CA TYR A 242 -12.93 6.13 -7.77
C TYR A 242 -14.05 6.38 -6.77
N ALA A 243 -13.95 5.73 -5.63
CA ALA A 243 -14.86 5.91 -4.50
C ALA A 243 -14.15 5.58 -3.20
N PHE A 244 -14.68 6.05 -2.07
CA PHE A 244 -14.14 5.70 -0.75
C PHE A 244 -15.22 5.15 0.15
N VAL A 245 -14.87 4.11 0.89
CA VAL A 245 -15.64 3.58 2.01
C VAL A 245 -14.79 3.56 3.28
N GLU A 246 -15.41 3.38 4.43
CA GLU A 246 -14.73 3.25 5.71
C GLU A 246 -14.95 1.84 6.25
N ASP A 247 -13.88 1.14 6.64
CA ASP A 247 -13.95 -0.17 7.25
C ASP A 247 -14.43 -0.09 8.72
N PRO A 248 -14.71 -1.23 9.41
CA PRO A 248 -15.15 -1.22 10.81
C PRO A 248 -14.14 -0.62 11.81
N ASN A 249 -12.87 -0.45 11.41
CA ASN A 249 -11.81 0.14 12.24
C ASN A 249 -11.53 1.61 11.92
N GLY A 250 -12.31 2.21 11.02
CA GLY A 250 -12.12 3.59 10.59
C GLY A 250 -11.02 3.76 9.54
N ILE A 251 -10.62 2.68 8.85
CA ILE A 251 -9.68 2.75 7.75
C ILE A 251 -10.42 3.16 6.49
N LEU A 252 -9.93 4.20 5.83
CA LEU A 252 -10.44 4.62 4.53
C LEU A 252 -9.91 3.69 3.43
N ILE A 253 -10.82 3.19 2.63
CA ILE A 253 -10.55 2.27 1.52
C ILE A 253 -11.00 2.93 0.23
N GLU A 254 -10.09 3.01 -0.73
CA GLU A 254 -10.34 3.54 -2.04
C GLU A 254 -10.52 2.42 -3.07
N PHE A 255 -11.48 2.58 -3.95
CA PHE A 255 -11.64 1.74 -5.14
C PHE A 255 -11.21 2.52 -6.37
N ILE A 256 -10.41 1.86 -7.20
CA ILE A 256 -9.93 2.40 -8.47
C ILE A 256 -10.42 1.53 -9.62
N GLN A 257 -11.31 2.08 -10.41
CA GLN A 257 -11.71 1.51 -11.70
C GLN A 257 -10.99 2.28 -12.80
N THR A 258 -10.17 1.60 -13.59
CA THR A 258 -9.57 2.20 -14.78
C THR A 258 -10.64 2.41 -15.85
N LEU A 259 -10.75 3.62 -16.36
CA LEU A 259 -11.60 3.93 -17.50
C LEU A 259 -10.79 3.74 -18.79
N LYS A 260 -11.42 3.12 -19.78
CA LYS A 260 -10.84 3.05 -21.13
C LYS A 260 -10.88 4.47 -21.72
N PRO A 261 -9.79 4.90 -22.39
CA PRO A 261 -9.77 6.19 -23.11
C PRO A 261 -10.79 6.24 -24.23
#